data_5c8608cbe2753e896667af324fb417e3
#
_entry.id   5c8608cbe2753e896667af324fb417e3
#
_cell.length_a   1.000
_cell.length_b   1.000
_cell.length_c   1.000
_cell.angle_alpha   90.00
_cell.angle_beta   90.00
_cell.angle_gamma   90.00
#
_symmetry.space_group_name_H-M   'P 1'
#
loop_
_entity.id
_entity.type
_entity.pdbx_description
1 polymer ?
#
loop_
_entity_poly.entity_id
_entity_poly.type
_entity_poly.pdbx_seq_one_letter_code
_entity_poly.pdbx_strand_id
1 'polypeptide(L)'
;ELGASRRSYMESYGNAIDTLVQLLSEPTEGEIAELWSKTPYYPILERCEIKTMDQMDAIYPIDASYLYFFRTVPLQKETLDEVMSIYFEKLTDDNRERIRPILLLALVKKTIAKSLRRFDILEFPSTIRNLFDDSHAARSGKDESSAIFALADRLDREAEELLSNADT
;
A
#
# COMPACT_ATOMS: atom_id res chain seq x y z
N GLU A 1 -23.81 7.53 -20.69
CA GLU A 1 -22.77 8.25 -21.45
C GLU A 1 -21.99 9.26 -20.62
N LEU A 2 -22.67 10.13 -19.85
CA LEU A 2 -22.00 11.08 -18.96
C LEU A 2 -21.17 10.40 -17.88
N GLY A 3 -21.64 9.26 -17.33
CA GLY A 3 -20.92 8.46 -16.36
C GLY A 3 -19.64 7.84 -16.92
N ALA A 4 -19.69 7.32 -18.16
CA ALA A 4 -18.54 6.73 -18.83
C ALA A 4 -17.48 7.79 -19.16
N SER A 5 -17.88 8.96 -19.65
CA SER A 5 -16.96 10.08 -19.93
C SER A 5 -16.30 10.62 -18.69
N ARG A 6 -17.05 10.73 -17.60
CA ARG A 6 -16.51 11.17 -16.29
C ARG A 6 -15.50 10.17 -15.76
N ARG A 7 -15.79 8.87 -15.84
CA ARG A 7 -14.86 7.81 -15.42
C ARG A 7 -13.57 7.85 -16.23
N SER A 8 -13.66 7.96 -17.55
CA SER A 8 -12.50 8.07 -18.43
C SER A 8 -11.65 9.29 -18.11
N TYR A 9 -12.28 10.44 -17.85
CA TYR A 9 -11.58 11.66 -17.43
C TYR A 9 -10.87 11.48 -16.10
N MET A 10 -11.52 10.87 -15.10
CA MET A 10 -10.93 10.60 -13.79
C MET A 10 -9.75 9.63 -13.87
N GLU A 11 -9.84 8.60 -14.72
CA GLU A 11 -8.73 7.68 -14.95
C GLU A 11 -7.53 8.38 -15.60
N SER A 12 -7.77 9.21 -16.60
CA SER A 12 -6.72 10.01 -17.26
C SER A 12 -6.06 10.98 -16.29
N TYR A 13 -6.84 11.63 -15.44
CA TYR A 13 -6.33 12.50 -14.38
C TYR A 13 -5.46 11.74 -13.38
N GLY A 14 -5.94 10.57 -12.92
CA GLY A 14 -5.19 9.71 -12.01
C GLY A 14 -3.87 9.23 -12.61
N ASN A 15 -3.86 8.86 -13.89
CA ASN A 15 -2.64 8.44 -14.58
C ASN A 15 -1.66 9.62 -14.72
N ALA A 16 -2.13 10.82 -14.98
CA ALA A 16 -1.28 12.01 -15.06
C ALA A 16 -0.63 12.34 -13.71
N ILE A 17 -1.40 12.27 -12.64
CA ILE A 17 -0.88 12.47 -11.27
C ILE A 17 0.14 11.41 -10.92
N ASP A 18 -0.12 10.14 -11.26
CA ASP A 18 0.80 9.05 -11.00
C ASP A 18 2.14 9.23 -11.72
N THR A 19 2.09 9.61 -13.01
CA THR A 19 3.28 9.91 -13.78
C THR A 19 4.08 11.07 -13.17
N LEU A 20 3.38 12.11 -12.70
CA LEU A 20 4.03 13.25 -12.04
C LEU A 20 4.74 12.82 -10.76
N VAL A 21 4.07 12.02 -9.92
CA VAL A 21 4.66 11.51 -8.68
C VAL A 21 5.90 10.67 -8.99
N GLN A 22 5.85 9.82 -10.01
CA GLN A 22 6.99 9.04 -10.46
C GLN A 22 8.16 9.94 -10.85
N LEU A 23 7.93 10.94 -11.70
CA LEU A 23 8.98 11.86 -12.19
C LEU A 23 9.60 12.67 -11.05
N LEU A 24 8.86 12.98 -10.00
CA LEU A 24 9.34 13.73 -8.84
C LEU A 24 10.13 12.86 -7.86
N SER A 25 9.77 11.58 -7.74
CA SER A 25 10.31 10.68 -6.71
C SER A 25 11.48 9.81 -7.19
N GLU A 26 11.63 9.56 -8.48
CA GLU A 26 12.69 8.69 -9.01
C GLU A 26 14.10 9.32 -9.01
N PRO A 27 14.29 10.63 -9.29
CA PRO A 27 15.64 11.20 -9.30
C PRO A 27 16.34 11.08 -7.95
N THR A 28 17.58 10.62 -7.96
CA THR A 28 18.42 10.49 -6.75
C THR A 28 19.38 11.64 -6.56
N GLU A 29 19.57 12.46 -7.59
CA GLU A 29 20.48 13.61 -7.58
C GLU A 29 19.83 14.80 -8.30
N GLY A 30 20.32 16.00 -7.97
CA GLY A 30 19.90 17.24 -8.60
C GLY A 30 18.80 17.98 -7.85
N GLU A 31 18.30 19.04 -8.45
CA GLU A 31 17.35 19.97 -7.85
C GLU A 31 16.00 19.29 -7.48
N ILE A 32 15.51 18.41 -8.34
CA ILE A 32 14.27 17.68 -8.10
C ILE A 32 14.41 16.76 -6.88
N ALA A 33 15.51 16.02 -6.77
CA ALA A 33 15.78 15.17 -5.62
C ALA A 33 15.88 15.98 -4.33
N GLU A 34 16.50 17.16 -4.38
CA GLU A 34 16.60 18.04 -3.23
C GLU A 34 15.22 18.55 -2.79
N LEU A 35 14.37 18.97 -3.73
CA LEU A 35 13.01 19.39 -3.43
C LEU A 35 12.18 18.23 -2.87
N TRP A 36 12.31 17.05 -3.46
CA TRP A 36 11.62 15.85 -2.98
C TRP A 36 11.99 15.52 -1.54
N SER A 37 13.27 15.63 -1.19
CA SER A 37 13.75 15.37 0.18
C SER A 37 13.15 16.30 1.23
N LYS A 38 12.62 17.46 0.82
CA LYS A 38 11.97 18.42 1.72
C LYS A 38 10.47 18.17 1.89
N THR A 39 9.91 17.19 1.17
CA THR A 39 8.47 16.85 1.33
C THR A 39 8.23 16.11 2.65
N PRO A 40 6.99 16.14 3.19
CA PRO A 40 6.67 15.41 4.42
C PRO A 40 6.83 13.89 4.30
N TYR A 41 6.80 13.34 3.10
CA TYR A 41 6.90 11.89 2.86
C TYR A 41 8.33 11.37 3.02
N TYR A 42 9.33 12.16 2.66
CA TYR A 42 10.72 11.72 2.63
C TYR A 42 11.25 11.25 3.99
N PRO A 43 11.12 12.03 5.09
CA PRO A 43 11.60 11.59 6.40
C PRO A 43 10.84 10.36 6.92
N ILE A 44 9.57 10.23 6.57
CA ILE A 44 8.75 9.07 6.94
C ILE A 44 9.24 7.84 6.18
N LEU A 45 9.48 7.99 4.88
CA LEU A 45 9.95 6.92 3.99
C LEU A 45 11.29 6.34 4.46
N GLU A 46 12.21 7.18 4.94
CA GLU A 46 13.50 6.71 5.45
C GLU A 46 13.36 5.76 6.65
N ARG A 47 12.28 5.88 7.41
CA ARG A 47 11.98 5.01 8.57
C ARG A 47 11.17 3.77 8.21
N CYS A 48 10.75 3.65 6.96
CA CYS A 48 9.99 2.51 6.47
C CYS A 48 10.91 1.38 6.04
N GLU A 49 10.40 0.16 6.09
CA GLU A 49 11.09 -1.04 5.58
C GLU A 49 10.89 -1.19 4.07
N ILE A 50 9.75 -0.77 3.55
CA ILE A 50 9.40 -0.81 2.13
C ILE A 50 9.47 0.62 1.61
N LYS A 51 10.41 0.88 0.70
CA LYS A 51 10.77 2.25 0.30
C LYS A 51 10.39 2.60 -1.13
N THR A 52 9.99 1.61 -1.94
CA THR A 52 9.60 1.83 -3.33
C THR A 52 8.32 1.08 -3.68
N MET A 53 7.59 1.59 -4.66
CA MET A 53 6.40 0.94 -5.20
C MET A 53 6.75 -0.44 -5.78
N ASP A 54 7.86 -0.55 -6.49
CA ASP A 54 8.33 -1.81 -7.07
C ASP A 54 8.60 -2.87 -5.99
N GLN A 55 9.17 -2.46 -4.87
CA GLN A 55 9.40 -3.35 -3.73
C GLN A 55 8.07 -3.84 -3.14
N MET A 56 7.10 -2.95 -2.98
CA MET A 56 5.76 -3.32 -2.50
C MET A 56 5.09 -4.34 -3.41
N ASP A 57 5.09 -4.10 -4.72
CA ASP A 57 4.50 -5.01 -5.70
C ASP A 57 5.24 -6.34 -5.81
N ALA A 58 6.55 -6.37 -5.59
CA ALA A 58 7.32 -7.61 -5.55
C ALA A 58 6.93 -8.47 -4.35
N ILE A 59 6.56 -7.86 -3.23
CA ILE A 59 6.14 -8.56 -2.01
C ILE A 59 4.68 -9.03 -2.12
N TYR A 60 3.80 -8.15 -2.56
CA TYR A 60 2.37 -8.44 -2.70
C TYR A 60 1.85 -7.75 -3.97
N PRO A 61 1.71 -8.48 -5.09
CA PRO A 61 1.41 -7.88 -6.39
C PRO A 61 -0.05 -7.43 -6.49
N ILE A 62 -0.28 -6.14 -6.37
CA ILE A 62 -1.59 -5.50 -6.51
C ILE A 62 -1.61 -4.46 -7.63
N ASP A 63 -0.55 -4.38 -8.41
CA ASP A 63 -0.38 -3.37 -9.45
C ASP A 63 -0.54 -1.96 -8.89
N ALA A 64 0.17 -1.68 -7.79
CA ALA A 64 0.10 -0.40 -7.09
C ALA A 64 0.62 0.74 -7.97
N SER A 65 -0.05 1.88 -7.90
CA SER A 65 0.46 3.12 -8.49
C SER A 65 1.49 3.78 -7.57
N TYR A 66 2.30 4.68 -8.11
CA TYR A 66 3.22 5.49 -7.31
C TYR A 66 2.46 6.35 -6.29
N LEU A 67 1.35 6.96 -6.71
CA LEU A 67 0.51 7.75 -5.82
C LEU A 67 -0.05 6.90 -4.67
N TYR A 68 -0.59 5.74 -4.98
CA TYR A 68 -1.10 4.83 -3.94
C TYR A 68 0.01 4.44 -2.95
N PHE A 69 1.18 4.06 -3.47
CA PHE A 69 2.32 3.71 -2.61
C PHE A 69 2.64 4.85 -1.64
N PHE A 70 2.82 6.07 -2.14
CA PHE A 70 3.16 7.21 -1.28
C PHE A 70 2.03 7.56 -0.30
N ARG A 71 0.78 7.37 -0.69
CA ARG A 71 -0.36 7.51 0.23
C ARG A 71 -0.31 6.50 1.38
N THR A 72 0.26 5.31 1.14
CA THR A 72 0.40 4.28 2.18
C THR A 72 1.64 4.44 3.06
N VAL A 73 2.59 5.29 2.69
CA VAL A 73 3.83 5.49 3.48
C VAL A 73 3.55 5.88 4.94
N PRO A 74 2.69 6.86 5.24
CA PRO A 74 2.34 7.16 6.63
C PRO A 74 1.65 5.99 7.34
N LEU A 75 0.86 5.19 6.64
CA LEU A 75 0.19 4.02 7.19
C LEU A 75 1.19 2.91 7.50
N GLN A 76 2.19 2.74 6.66
CA GLN A 76 3.29 1.81 6.92
C GLN A 76 4.05 2.20 8.19
N LYS A 77 4.38 3.49 8.32
CA LYS A 77 5.07 3.99 9.52
C LYS A 77 4.22 3.75 10.77
N GLU A 78 2.93 4.06 10.71
CA GLU A 78 1.99 3.81 11.81
C GLU A 78 1.99 2.33 12.21
N THR A 79 1.92 1.43 11.23
CA THR A 79 1.94 -0.02 11.46
C THR A 79 3.25 -0.48 12.09
N LEU A 80 4.37 0.07 11.65
CA LEU A 80 5.67 -0.22 12.26
C LEU A 80 5.72 0.24 13.71
N ASP A 81 5.28 1.47 13.98
CA ASP A 81 5.29 2.03 15.34
C ASP A 81 4.37 1.27 16.31
N GLU A 82 3.20 0.82 15.82
CA GLU A 82 2.21 0.14 16.66
C GLU A 82 2.57 -1.30 16.98
N VAL A 83 3.03 -2.07 15.99
CA VAL A 83 3.09 -3.53 16.09
C VAL A 83 4.36 -4.13 15.51
N MET A 84 4.83 -3.66 14.37
CA MET A 84 5.78 -4.40 13.54
C MET A 84 7.25 -4.17 13.88
N SER A 85 7.63 -3.01 14.42
CA SER A 85 9.05 -2.68 14.68
C SER A 85 9.75 -3.74 15.54
N ILE A 86 9.07 -4.24 16.57
CA ILE A 86 9.65 -5.23 17.47
C ILE A 86 10.04 -6.54 16.77
N TYR A 87 9.32 -6.90 15.70
CA TYR A 87 9.64 -8.09 14.93
C TYR A 87 10.89 -7.88 14.08
N PHE A 88 11.01 -6.71 13.43
CA PHE A 88 12.20 -6.38 12.64
C PHE A 88 13.44 -6.23 13.53
N GLU A 89 13.31 -5.69 14.74
CA GLU A 89 14.40 -5.56 15.71
C GLU A 89 14.95 -6.91 16.20
N LYS A 90 14.14 -7.95 16.18
CA LYS A 90 14.56 -9.30 16.55
C LYS A 90 15.31 -10.04 15.45
N LEU A 91 15.43 -9.47 14.25
CA LEU A 91 16.16 -10.10 13.16
C LEU A 91 17.66 -10.15 13.45
N THR A 92 18.24 -11.31 13.26
CA THR A 92 19.67 -11.57 13.36
C THR A 92 20.21 -12.00 12.01
N ASP A 93 21.52 -12.03 11.84
CA ASP A 93 22.13 -12.51 10.59
C ASP A 93 21.72 -13.95 10.27
N ASP A 94 21.52 -14.79 11.30
CA ASP A 94 21.15 -16.19 11.13
C ASP A 94 19.71 -16.41 10.67
N ASN A 95 18.77 -15.54 11.09
CA ASN A 95 17.35 -15.73 10.76
C ASN A 95 16.80 -14.73 9.72
N ARG A 96 17.56 -13.70 9.38
CA ARG A 96 17.12 -12.62 8.52
C ARG A 96 16.62 -13.10 7.16
N GLU A 97 17.36 -13.97 6.51
CA GLU A 97 17.02 -14.46 5.18
C GLU A 97 15.69 -15.22 5.17
N ARG A 98 15.39 -15.95 6.22
CA ARG A 98 14.17 -16.73 6.37
C ARG A 98 12.98 -15.90 6.87
N ILE A 99 13.20 -15.04 7.84
CA ILE A 99 12.13 -14.35 8.58
C ILE A 99 11.75 -13.02 7.94
N ARG A 100 12.73 -12.24 7.45
CA ARG A 100 12.45 -10.90 6.91
C ARG A 100 11.39 -10.89 5.80
N PRO A 101 11.40 -11.82 4.81
CA PRO A 101 10.34 -11.85 3.79
C PRO A 101 8.94 -12.07 4.38
N ILE A 102 8.82 -12.86 5.43
CA ILE A 102 7.55 -13.10 6.13
C ILE A 102 7.06 -11.80 6.79
N LEU A 103 7.96 -11.10 7.46
CA LEU A 103 7.64 -9.83 8.11
C LEU A 103 7.25 -8.74 7.09
N LEU A 104 7.93 -8.67 5.96
CA LEU A 104 7.60 -7.73 4.90
C LEU A 104 6.22 -7.99 4.32
N LEU A 105 5.86 -9.25 4.10
CA LEU A 105 4.53 -9.61 3.63
C LEU A 105 3.45 -9.26 4.66
N ALA A 106 3.69 -9.54 5.94
CA ALA A 106 2.77 -9.14 7.01
C ALA A 106 2.61 -7.61 7.08
N LEU A 107 3.71 -6.87 6.95
CA LEU A 107 3.69 -5.41 6.94
C LEU A 107 2.87 -4.85 5.78
N VAL A 108 3.06 -5.38 4.57
CA VAL A 108 2.28 -4.96 3.40
C VAL A 108 0.79 -5.22 3.61
N LYS A 109 0.42 -6.42 4.07
CA LYS A 109 -0.97 -6.78 4.32
C LYS A 109 -1.64 -5.87 5.34
N LYS A 110 -0.97 -5.58 6.45
CA LYS A 110 -1.49 -4.65 7.47
C LYS A 110 -1.62 -3.23 6.93
N THR A 111 -0.65 -2.77 6.15
CA THR A 111 -0.67 -1.43 5.56
C THR A 111 -1.83 -1.28 4.56
N ILE A 112 -2.03 -2.27 3.70
CA ILE A 112 -3.15 -2.29 2.75
C ILE A 112 -4.48 -2.33 3.51
N ALA A 113 -4.59 -3.14 4.56
CA ALA A 113 -5.80 -3.20 5.40
C ALA A 113 -6.17 -1.83 5.97
N LYS A 114 -5.18 -1.06 6.45
CA LYS A 114 -5.41 0.31 6.91
C LYS A 114 -5.90 1.21 5.78
N SER A 115 -5.32 1.11 4.58
CA SER A 115 -5.77 1.90 3.43
C SER A 115 -7.21 1.57 3.04
N LEU A 116 -7.60 0.30 3.08
CA LEU A 116 -8.96 -0.13 2.77
C LEU A 116 -9.99 0.48 3.72
N ARG A 117 -9.61 0.70 4.97
CA ARG A 117 -10.51 1.30 5.98
C ARG A 117 -10.57 2.82 5.93
N ARG A 118 -9.56 3.47 5.34
CA ARG A 118 -9.40 4.94 5.43
C ARG A 118 -9.50 5.67 4.11
N PHE A 119 -9.18 5.03 2.98
CA PHE A 119 -9.13 5.68 1.68
C PHE A 119 -10.47 5.52 0.94
N ASP A 120 -10.71 6.43 0.01
CA ASP A 120 -11.79 6.29 -0.95
C ASP A 120 -11.47 5.14 -1.92
N ILE A 121 -12.51 4.44 -2.38
CA ILE A 121 -12.37 3.32 -3.31
C ILE A 121 -11.63 3.72 -4.61
N LEU A 122 -11.77 4.96 -5.02
CA LEU A 122 -11.11 5.49 -6.22
C LEU A 122 -9.59 5.61 -6.07
N GLU A 123 -9.08 5.62 -4.84
CA GLU A 123 -7.65 5.67 -4.55
C GLU A 123 -6.97 4.30 -4.65
N PHE A 124 -7.75 3.23 -4.67
CA PHE A 124 -7.20 1.86 -4.71
C PHE A 124 -6.69 1.49 -6.10
N PRO A 125 -5.65 0.63 -6.18
CA PRO A 125 -5.25 0.03 -7.45
C PRO A 125 -6.42 -0.67 -8.13
N SER A 126 -6.42 -0.69 -9.47
CA SER A 126 -7.47 -1.32 -10.25
C SER A 126 -7.66 -2.82 -9.92
N THR A 127 -6.59 -3.51 -9.59
CA THR A 127 -6.64 -4.91 -9.15
C THR A 127 -7.51 -5.08 -7.90
N ILE A 128 -7.39 -4.18 -6.93
CA ILE A 128 -8.23 -4.20 -5.72
C ILE A 128 -9.66 -3.79 -6.07
N ARG A 129 -9.85 -2.73 -6.88
CA ARG A 129 -11.19 -2.28 -7.29
C ARG A 129 -11.96 -3.37 -8.03
N ASN A 130 -11.30 -4.12 -8.89
CA ASN A 130 -11.92 -5.21 -9.64
C ASN A 130 -12.45 -6.33 -8.73
N LEU A 131 -11.84 -6.57 -7.58
CA LEU A 131 -12.36 -7.52 -6.61
C LEU A 131 -13.75 -7.13 -6.10
N PHE A 132 -14.07 -5.84 -6.09
CA PHE A 132 -15.38 -5.33 -5.70
C PHE A 132 -16.34 -5.25 -6.88
N ASP A 133 -15.86 -4.83 -8.05
CA ASP A 133 -16.69 -4.63 -9.25
C ASP A 133 -17.26 -5.94 -9.79
N ASP A 134 -16.44 -6.99 -9.86
CA ASP A 134 -16.85 -8.30 -10.42
C ASP A 134 -17.94 -8.99 -9.59
N SER A 135 -18.02 -8.69 -8.31
CA SER A 135 -19.02 -9.28 -7.43
C SER A 135 -20.28 -8.42 -7.27
N HIS A 136 -20.40 -7.26 -7.96
CA HIS A 136 -21.28 -6.21 -7.48
C HIS A 136 -22.12 -5.45 -8.47
N ALA A 137 -22.31 -5.93 -9.70
CA ALA A 137 -23.23 -5.30 -10.65
C ALA A 137 -24.67 -5.07 -10.10
N ALA A 138 -24.98 -5.61 -8.92
CA ALA A 138 -26.30 -5.54 -8.30
C ALA A 138 -26.29 -5.16 -6.80
N ARG A 139 -25.14 -4.74 -6.23
CA ARG A 139 -25.08 -4.46 -4.77
C ARG A 139 -25.21 -2.98 -4.45
N SER A 140 -25.80 -2.68 -3.28
CA SER A 140 -25.86 -1.33 -2.74
C SER A 140 -24.51 -0.86 -2.21
N GLY A 141 -24.31 0.46 -2.06
CA GLY A 141 -23.07 1.01 -1.50
C GLY A 141 -22.73 0.48 -0.09
N LYS A 142 -23.74 0.03 0.66
CA LYS A 142 -23.55 -0.61 1.97
C LYS A 142 -22.88 -1.98 1.85
N ASP A 143 -23.23 -2.78 0.83
CA ASP A 143 -22.63 -4.09 0.59
C ASP A 143 -21.19 -3.94 0.10
N GLU A 144 -20.91 -2.90 -0.67
CA GLU A 144 -19.57 -2.55 -1.11
C GLU A 144 -18.66 -2.21 0.08
N SER A 145 -19.10 -1.35 1.00
CA SER A 145 -18.37 -1.05 2.22
C SER A 145 -18.12 -2.30 3.06
N SER A 146 -19.11 -3.18 3.19
CA SER A 146 -18.97 -4.44 3.92
C SER A 146 -17.94 -5.35 3.28
N ALA A 147 -17.86 -5.40 1.95
CA ALA A 147 -16.87 -6.19 1.21
C ALA A 147 -15.46 -5.63 1.42
N ILE A 148 -15.30 -4.30 1.43
CA ILE A 148 -14.03 -3.62 1.70
C ILE A 148 -13.52 -3.97 3.10
N PHE A 149 -14.38 -3.84 4.12
CA PHE A 149 -14.00 -4.16 5.50
C PHE A 149 -13.73 -5.65 5.69
N ALA A 150 -14.46 -6.52 5.01
CA ALA A 150 -14.20 -7.97 5.05
C ALA A 150 -12.83 -8.31 4.45
N LEU A 151 -12.44 -7.66 3.35
CA LEU A 151 -11.10 -7.83 2.78
C LEU A 151 -10.02 -7.31 3.74
N ALA A 152 -10.22 -6.15 4.36
CA ALA A 152 -9.30 -5.61 5.33
C ALA A 152 -9.10 -6.57 6.51
N ASP A 153 -10.20 -7.11 7.05
CA ASP A 153 -10.15 -8.08 8.16
C ASP A 153 -9.42 -9.37 7.76
N ARG A 154 -9.63 -9.84 6.53
CA ARG A 154 -8.92 -11.01 6.00
C ARG A 154 -7.42 -10.76 5.91
N LEU A 155 -7.01 -9.61 5.40
CA LEU A 155 -5.59 -9.25 5.30
C LEU A 155 -4.93 -9.16 6.68
N ASP A 156 -5.62 -8.57 7.65
CA ASP A 156 -5.12 -8.53 9.03
C ASP A 156 -4.96 -9.92 9.63
N ARG A 157 -5.91 -10.82 9.43
CA ARG A 157 -5.80 -12.21 9.91
C ARG A 157 -4.64 -12.95 9.25
N GLU A 158 -4.49 -12.80 7.94
CA GLU A 158 -3.36 -13.41 7.22
C GLU A 158 -2.01 -12.88 7.72
N ALA A 159 -1.94 -11.59 8.03
CA ALA A 159 -0.74 -10.99 8.63
C ALA A 159 -0.45 -11.56 10.01
N GLU A 160 -1.46 -11.70 10.88
CA GLU A 160 -1.29 -12.30 12.20
C GLU A 160 -0.83 -13.76 12.12
N GLU A 161 -1.35 -14.53 11.17
CA GLU A 161 -0.90 -15.90 10.92
C GLU A 161 0.57 -15.94 10.51
N LEU A 162 1.00 -15.02 9.64
CA LEU A 162 2.40 -14.89 9.24
C LEU A 162 3.30 -14.58 10.43
N LEU A 163 2.88 -13.67 11.30
CA LEU A 163 3.64 -13.29 12.49
C LEU A 163 3.73 -14.45 13.49
N SER A 164 2.67 -15.22 13.67
CA SER A 164 2.68 -16.41 14.52
C SER A 164 3.67 -17.46 14.01
N ASN A 165 3.75 -17.63 12.69
CA ASN A 165 4.68 -18.55 12.07
C ASN A 165 6.14 -18.07 12.15
N ALA A 166 6.35 -16.76 12.19
CA ALA A 166 7.68 -16.15 12.30
C ALA A 166 8.27 -16.34 13.71
N ASP A 167 7.43 -16.45 14.73
CA ASP A 167 7.86 -16.65 16.13
C ASP A 167 8.32 -18.09 16.40
N THR A 168 8.06 -19.00 15.51
CA THR A 168 8.55 -20.39 15.60
C THR A 168 9.79 -20.62 14.76
#